data_249f13d5972c9b31d9e03eb8a4d68c14
#
_entry.id   249f13d5972c9b31d9e03eb8a4d68c14
#
_cell.length_a   1.000
_cell.length_b   1.000
_cell.length_c   1.000
_cell.angle_alpha   90.00
_cell.angle_beta   90.00
_cell.angle_gamma   90.00
#
_symmetry.space_group_name_H-M   'P 1'
#
loop_
_entity.id
_entity.type
_entity.pdbx_description
1 polymer ?
#
loop_
_entity_poly.entity_id
_entity_poly.type
_entity_poly.pdbx_seq_one_letter_code
_entity_poly.pdbx_strand_id
1 'polypeptide(L)'
;FVEIVSNLVFRVTSSYFGDTAHSIKIFIRIASAIIIAAIIISYLSRDPLVAASITTITGLVIGFASQSLIGNLIAGLYLASTRPFKVGDNITVFGHTGLIYEIGLLYSRLLSDTGDTIIASNNSLVSATIIVHKREI
;
A
#
# COMPACT_ATOMS: atom_id res chain seq x y z
N PHE A 1 9.04 9.08 -23.34
CA PHE A 1 9.00 9.40 -21.89
C PHE A 1 8.62 8.18 -21.06
N VAL A 2 7.49 7.51 -21.34
CA VAL A 2 7.01 6.31 -20.62
C VAL A 2 8.05 5.19 -20.59
N GLU A 3 8.71 4.93 -21.72
CA GLU A 3 9.74 3.90 -21.79
C GLU A 3 10.99 4.25 -20.97
N ILE A 4 11.37 5.51 -20.93
CA ILE A 4 12.50 5.97 -20.12
C ILE A 4 12.18 5.78 -18.62
N VAL A 5 11.01 6.22 -18.18
CA VAL A 5 10.56 6.08 -16.79
C VAL A 5 10.41 4.60 -16.42
N SER A 6 9.77 3.79 -17.28
CA SER A 6 9.58 2.36 -17.00
C SER A 6 10.91 1.60 -16.96
N ASN A 7 11.88 1.96 -17.82
CA ASN A 7 13.20 1.34 -17.82
C ASN A 7 14.06 1.79 -16.63
N LEU A 8 13.93 3.06 -16.21
CA LEU A 8 14.61 3.55 -15.00
C LEU A 8 14.09 2.82 -13.75
N VAL A 9 12.76 2.75 -13.60
CA VAL A 9 12.14 2.03 -12.50
C VAL A 9 12.51 0.54 -12.54
N PHE A 10 12.48 -0.09 -13.71
CA PHE A 10 12.90 -1.48 -13.86
C PHE A 10 14.35 -1.68 -13.43
N ARG A 11 15.27 -0.80 -13.82
CA ARG A 11 16.69 -0.89 -13.44
C ARG A 11 16.90 -0.78 -11.94
N VAL A 12 16.16 0.11 -11.28
CA VAL A 12 16.21 0.26 -9.82
C VAL A 12 15.56 -0.94 -9.11
N THR A 13 14.41 -1.38 -9.61
CA THR A 13 13.60 -2.43 -8.98
C THR A 13 14.17 -3.83 -9.20
N SER A 14 14.79 -4.11 -10.35
CA SER A 14 15.40 -5.41 -10.65
C SER A 14 16.55 -5.77 -9.70
N SER A 15 17.23 -4.76 -9.15
CA SER A 15 18.30 -4.96 -8.16
C SER A 15 17.78 -5.47 -6.81
N TYR A 16 16.49 -5.20 -6.48
CA TYR A 16 15.92 -5.51 -5.17
C TYR A 16 14.83 -6.60 -5.22
N PHE A 17 14.12 -6.78 -6.33
CA PHE A 17 12.88 -7.57 -6.40
C PHE A 17 12.90 -8.72 -7.42
N GLY A 18 14.01 -8.99 -8.12
CA GLY A 18 14.12 -10.14 -9.02
C GLY A 18 12.92 -10.30 -9.98
N ASP A 19 12.20 -11.42 -9.90
CA ASP A 19 11.08 -11.76 -10.79
C ASP A 19 9.88 -10.78 -10.72
N THR A 20 9.68 -10.10 -9.59
CA THR A 20 8.60 -9.10 -9.44
C THR A 20 8.86 -7.82 -10.22
N ALA A 21 10.10 -7.54 -10.62
CA ALA A 21 10.45 -6.34 -11.38
C ALA A 21 9.74 -6.29 -12.75
N HIS A 22 9.50 -7.45 -13.37
CA HIS A 22 8.79 -7.54 -14.65
C HIS A 22 7.31 -7.13 -14.51
N SER A 23 6.64 -7.61 -13.47
CA SER A 23 5.24 -7.28 -13.17
C SER A 23 5.06 -5.79 -12.86
N ILE A 24 5.99 -5.21 -12.10
CA ILE A 24 6.00 -3.77 -11.79
C ILE A 24 6.19 -2.94 -13.06
N LYS A 25 7.08 -3.34 -13.96
CA LYS A 25 7.28 -2.66 -15.26
C LYS A 25 6.03 -2.67 -16.12
N ILE A 26 5.34 -3.81 -16.21
CA ILE A 26 4.08 -3.93 -16.96
C ILE A 26 3.00 -3.04 -16.35
N PHE A 27 2.85 -3.07 -15.02
CA PHE A 27 1.89 -2.22 -14.31
C PHE A 27 2.12 -0.73 -14.58
N ILE A 28 3.36 -0.25 -14.46
CA ILE A 28 3.71 1.14 -14.75
C ILE A 28 3.44 1.50 -16.21
N ARG A 29 3.74 0.60 -17.14
CA ARG A 29 3.48 0.84 -18.56
C ARG A 29 1.98 0.98 -18.85
N ILE A 30 1.15 0.10 -18.30
CA ILE A 30 -0.30 0.15 -18.48
C ILE A 30 -0.87 1.42 -17.81
N ALA A 31 -0.51 1.70 -16.57
CA ALA A 31 -0.98 2.89 -15.85
C ALA A 31 -0.59 4.18 -16.59
N SER A 32 0.65 4.28 -17.06
CA SER A 32 1.12 5.43 -17.83
C SER A 32 0.40 5.57 -19.16
N ALA A 33 0.10 4.46 -19.87
CA ALA A 33 -0.64 4.48 -21.11
C ALA A 33 -2.07 5.01 -20.93
N ILE A 34 -2.74 4.58 -19.86
CA ILE A 34 -4.10 5.07 -19.50
C ILE A 34 -4.06 6.58 -19.22
N ILE A 35 -3.11 7.04 -18.41
CA ILE A 35 -2.97 8.47 -18.07
C ILE A 35 -2.69 9.29 -19.32
N ILE A 36 -1.76 8.84 -20.19
CA ILE A 36 -1.44 9.56 -21.42
C ILE A 36 -2.64 9.60 -22.36
N ALA A 37 -3.36 8.48 -22.51
CA ALA A 37 -4.58 8.44 -23.33
C ALA A 37 -5.62 9.45 -22.81
N ALA A 38 -5.84 9.51 -21.49
CA ALA A 38 -6.75 10.48 -20.88
C ALA A 38 -6.32 11.92 -21.14
N ILE A 39 -5.02 12.23 -21.05
CA ILE A 39 -4.47 13.56 -21.34
C ILE A 39 -4.67 13.91 -22.81
N ILE A 40 -4.38 12.99 -23.75
CA ILE A 40 -4.55 13.21 -25.19
C ILE A 40 -6.01 13.48 -25.52
N ILE A 41 -6.94 12.67 -25.02
CA ILE A 41 -8.38 12.85 -25.25
C ILE A 41 -8.85 14.19 -24.67
N SER A 42 -8.42 14.54 -23.45
CA SER A 42 -8.68 15.84 -22.83
C SER A 42 -8.19 17.03 -23.68
N TYR A 43 -7.00 16.88 -24.27
CA TYR A 43 -6.39 17.95 -25.08
C TYR A 43 -7.05 18.09 -26.47
N LEU A 44 -7.48 16.96 -27.06
CA LEU A 44 -8.16 16.95 -28.35
C LEU A 44 -9.64 17.38 -28.25
N SER A 45 -10.24 17.29 -27.07
CA SER A 45 -11.62 17.71 -26.86
C SER A 45 -11.73 19.23 -26.96
N ARG A 46 -12.60 19.70 -27.84
CA ARG A 46 -12.92 21.12 -27.97
C ARG A 46 -13.87 21.62 -26.88
N ASP A 47 -14.50 20.70 -26.15
CA ASP A 47 -15.43 20.99 -25.07
C ASP A 47 -14.72 20.85 -23.72
N PRO A 48 -14.55 21.95 -22.97
CA PRO A 48 -13.90 21.91 -21.65
C PRO A 48 -14.63 21.01 -20.65
N LEU A 49 -15.95 20.83 -20.77
CA LEU A 49 -16.73 19.99 -19.90
C LEU A 49 -16.40 18.51 -20.10
N VAL A 50 -16.20 18.09 -21.35
CA VAL A 50 -15.76 16.71 -21.67
C VAL A 50 -14.37 16.45 -21.12
N ALA A 51 -13.43 17.38 -21.31
CA ALA A 51 -12.09 17.26 -20.77
C ALA A 51 -12.08 17.16 -19.24
N ALA A 52 -12.85 18.00 -18.55
CA ALA A 52 -12.98 17.97 -17.10
C ALA A 52 -13.59 16.66 -16.62
N SER A 53 -14.63 16.16 -17.31
CA SER A 53 -15.31 14.90 -16.96
C SER A 53 -14.36 13.69 -17.06
N ILE A 54 -13.59 13.59 -18.14
CA ILE A 54 -12.60 12.51 -18.33
C ILE A 54 -11.54 12.54 -17.24
N THR A 55 -10.99 13.72 -16.95
CA THR A 55 -9.98 13.89 -15.90
C THR A 55 -10.54 13.50 -14.52
N THR A 56 -11.73 13.93 -14.21
CA THR A 56 -12.40 13.62 -12.92
C THR A 56 -12.64 12.12 -12.77
N ILE A 57 -13.22 11.47 -13.79
CA ILE A 57 -13.51 10.03 -13.75
C ILE A 57 -12.19 9.24 -13.63
N THR A 58 -11.18 9.59 -14.42
CA THR A 58 -9.87 8.94 -14.36
C THR A 58 -9.25 9.07 -12.97
N GLY A 59 -9.30 10.27 -12.38
CA GLY A 59 -8.82 10.52 -11.02
C GLY A 59 -9.56 9.72 -9.96
N LEU A 60 -10.88 9.63 -10.05
CA LEU A 60 -11.70 8.82 -9.14
C LEU A 60 -11.35 7.33 -9.22
N VAL A 61 -11.23 6.78 -10.44
CA VAL A 61 -10.87 5.37 -10.63
C VAL A 61 -9.51 5.05 -10.04
N ILE A 62 -8.51 5.91 -10.28
CA ILE A 62 -7.16 5.75 -9.70
C ILE A 62 -7.21 5.89 -8.18
N GLY A 63 -7.96 6.85 -7.66
CA GLY A 63 -8.14 7.07 -6.23
C GLY A 63 -8.73 5.85 -5.53
N PHE A 64 -9.82 5.30 -6.04
CA PHE A 64 -10.43 4.10 -5.49
C PHE A 64 -9.54 2.87 -5.61
N ALA A 65 -8.84 2.70 -6.73
CA ALA A 65 -7.89 1.59 -6.90
C ALA A 65 -6.72 1.66 -5.89
N SER A 66 -6.33 2.85 -5.47
CA SER A 66 -5.23 3.09 -4.52
C SER A 66 -5.66 3.14 -3.06
N GLN A 67 -6.96 3.18 -2.77
CA GLN A 67 -7.51 3.43 -1.43
C GLN A 67 -6.95 2.49 -0.36
N SER A 68 -6.87 1.20 -0.65
CA SER A 68 -6.37 0.21 0.30
C SER A 68 -4.90 0.41 0.63
N LEU A 69 -4.07 0.71 -0.36
CA LEU A 69 -2.64 0.97 -0.16
C LEU A 69 -2.41 2.23 0.68
N ILE A 70 -3.11 3.31 0.34
CA ILE A 70 -3.01 4.59 1.05
C ILE A 70 -3.52 4.43 2.49
N GLY A 71 -4.62 3.71 2.70
CA GLY A 71 -5.16 3.42 4.03
C GLY A 71 -4.16 2.67 4.91
N ASN A 72 -3.50 1.65 4.37
CA ASN A 72 -2.48 0.91 5.10
C ASN A 72 -1.23 1.74 5.40
N LEU A 73 -0.81 2.59 4.47
CA LEU A 73 0.32 3.51 4.64
C LEU A 73 0.05 4.50 5.78
N ILE A 74 -1.11 5.15 5.77
CA ILE A 74 -1.52 6.10 6.81
C ILE A 74 -1.61 5.39 8.16
N ALA A 75 -2.20 4.20 8.19
CA ALA A 75 -2.29 3.40 9.41
C ALA A 75 -0.90 2.99 9.93
N GLY A 76 0.04 2.62 9.06
CA GLY A 76 1.42 2.32 9.45
C GLY A 76 2.14 3.52 10.08
N LEU A 77 2.00 4.71 9.47
CA LEU A 77 2.52 5.95 10.02
C LEU A 77 1.87 6.31 11.37
N TYR A 78 0.55 6.09 11.49
CA TYR A 78 -0.18 6.28 12.74
C TYR A 78 0.36 5.36 13.84
N LEU A 79 0.51 4.06 13.58
CA LEU A 79 1.05 3.10 14.54
C LEU A 79 2.49 3.45 14.97
N ALA A 80 3.32 3.88 14.02
CA ALA A 80 4.71 4.29 14.29
C ALA A 80 4.78 5.57 15.15
N SER A 81 3.83 6.49 14.96
CA SER A 81 3.75 7.77 15.67
C SER A 81 3.17 7.62 17.07
N THR A 82 1.97 7.03 17.18
CA THR A 82 1.21 6.93 18.44
C THR A 82 1.66 5.78 19.32
N ARG A 83 2.24 4.73 18.72
CA ARG A 83 2.77 3.54 19.41
C ARG A 83 1.81 2.95 20.43
N PRO A 84 0.56 2.63 20.08
CA PRO A 84 -0.40 2.02 21.01
C PRO A 84 0.10 0.66 21.53
N PHE A 85 0.96 0.01 20.78
CA PHE A 85 1.76 -1.17 21.12
C PHE A 85 3.15 -1.04 20.44
N LYS A 86 4.12 -1.81 20.86
CA LYS A 86 5.51 -1.74 20.39
C LYS A 86 5.99 -3.10 19.88
N VAL A 87 7.05 -3.09 19.09
CA VAL A 87 7.79 -4.32 18.79
C VAL A 87 8.28 -4.94 20.10
N GLY A 88 7.99 -6.21 20.30
CA GLY A 88 8.24 -6.94 21.54
C GLY A 88 7.03 -7.05 22.47
N ASP A 89 5.92 -6.39 22.19
CA ASP A 89 4.69 -6.58 22.93
C ASP A 89 3.95 -7.83 22.45
N ASN A 90 3.32 -8.55 23.39
CA ASN A 90 2.42 -9.65 23.08
C ASN A 90 1.00 -9.10 22.98
N ILE A 91 0.33 -9.30 21.85
CA ILE A 91 -1.01 -8.80 21.61
C ILE A 91 -1.95 -9.90 21.17
N THR A 92 -3.24 -9.75 21.51
CA THR A 92 -4.31 -10.55 20.91
C THR A 92 -5.13 -9.67 19.98
N VAL A 93 -5.22 -10.07 18.72
CA VAL A 93 -5.99 -9.40 17.68
C VAL A 93 -6.58 -10.45 16.72
N PHE A 94 -7.80 -10.24 16.24
CA PHE A 94 -8.54 -11.18 15.37
C PHE A 94 -8.63 -12.61 15.91
N GLY A 95 -8.63 -12.78 17.25
CA GLY A 95 -8.65 -14.09 17.89
C GLY A 95 -7.29 -14.81 17.94
N HIS A 96 -6.22 -14.18 17.48
CA HIS A 96 -4.86 -14.71 17.52
C HIS A 96 -4.01 -13.94 18.50
N THR A 97 -3.22 -14.67 19.29
CA THR A 97 -2.23 -14.08 20.20
C THR A 97 -0.83 -14.25 19.59
N GLY A 98 -0.03 -13.21 19.65
CA GLY A 98 1.33 -13.27 19.12
C GLY A 98 2.19 -12.07 19.51
N LEU A 99 3.50 -12.29 19.46
CA LEU A 99 4.52 -11.28 19.69
C LEU A 99 4.71 -10.42 18.44
N ILE A 100 4.58 -9.11 18.56
CA ILE A 100 4.92 -8.19 17.46
C ILE A 100 6.43 -8.17 17.28
N TYR A 101 6.91 -8.57 16.13
CA TYR A 101 8.33 -8.48 15.82
C TYR A 101 8.66 -7.44 14.73
N GLU A 102 7.65 -6.98 13.97
CA GLU A 102 7.85 -5.94 12.96
C GLU A 102 6.57 -5.11 12.78
N ILE A 103 6.72 -3.78 12.76
CA ILE A 103 5.71 -2.83 12.31
C ILE A 103 6.22 -2.20 11.03
N GLY A 104 5.75 -2.72 9.90
CA GLY A 104 6.12 -2.23 8.57
C GLY A 104 5.22 -1.09 8.09
N LEU A 105 5.49 -0.60 6.89
CA LEU A 105 4.77 0.52 6.30
C LEU A 105 3.31 0.19 5.93
N LEU A 106 3.07 -1.02 5.40
CA LEU A 106 1.74 -1.48 4.96
C LEU A 106 1.20 -2.59 5.83
N TYR A 107 2.07 -3.44 6.35
CA TYR A 107 1.75 -4.63 7.12
C TYR A 107 2.61 -4.70 8.36
N SER A 108 2.03 -5.21 9.44
CA SER A 108 2.74 -5.58 10.66
C SER A 108 2.78 -7.11 10.76
N ARG A 109 3.84 -7.63 11.38
CA ARG A 109 4.05 -9.08 11.51
C ARG A 109 4.09 -9.45 12.98
N LEU A 110 3.36 -10.51 13.31
CA LEU A 110 3.31 -11.10 14.63
C LEU A 110 3.80 -12.54 14.55
N LEU A 111 4.49 -12.99 15.57
CA LEU A 111 4.87 -14.38 15.76
C LEU A 111 3.91 -15.02 16.75
N SER A 112 3.16 -16.02 16.31
CA SER A 112 2.26 -16.80 17.17
C SER A 112 3.06 -17.69 18.13
N ASP A 113 2.44 -18.10 19.23
CA ASP A 113 3.01 -19.08 20.18
C ASP A 113 3.29 -20.44 19.53
N THR A 114 2.61 -20.77 18.41
CA THR A 114 2.86 -21.97 17.59
C THR A 114 4.06 -21.84 16.65
N GLY A 115 4.67 -20.64 16.56
CA GLY A 115 5.79 -20.34 15.65
C GLY A 115 5.36 -19.86 14.27
N ASP A 116 4.06 -19.70 14.03
CA ASP A 116 3.53 -19.17 12.76
C ASP A 116 3.68 -17.67 12.68
N THR A 117 3.96 -17.17 11.46
CA THR A 117 3.96 -15.72 11.20
C THR A 117 2.57 -15.27 10.77
N ILE A 118 1.99 -14.37 11.55
CA ILE A 118 0.73 -13.70 11.24
C ILE A 118 1.06 -12.35 10.58
N ILE A 119 0.59 -12.14 9.35
CA ILE A 119 0.75 -10.88 8.64
C ILE A 119 -0.59 -10.15 8.67
N ALA A 120 -0.63 -9.02 9.35
CA ALA A 120 -1.82 -8.19 9.46
C ALA A 120 -1.64 -6.86 8.73
N SER A 121 -2.66 -6.43 7.99
CA SER A 121 -2.63 -5.09 7.38
C SER A 121 -2.74 -4.02 8.46
N ASN A 122 -1.98 -2.94 8.32
CA ASN A 122 -1.96 -1.88 9.33
C ASN A 122 -3.33 -1.22 9.53
N ASN A 123 -4.08 -1.04 8.44
CA ASN A 123 -5.42 -0.48 8.50
C ASN A 123 -6.39 -1.37 9.31
N SER A 124 -6.27 -2.69 9.16
CA SER A 124 -7.06 -3.64 9.96
C SER A 124 -6.68 -3.60 11.44
N LEU A 125 -5.39 -3.47 11.76
CA LEU A 125 -4.93 -3.34 13.14
C LEU A 125 -5.45 -2.07 13.82
N VAL A 126 -5.40 -0.92 13.13
CA VAL A 126 -5.91 0.34 13.67
C VAL A 126 -7.42 0.29 13.92
N SER A 127 -8.16 -0.46 13.11
CA SER A 127 -9.62 -0.59 13.21
C SER A 127 -10.07 -1.69 14.18
N ALA A 128 -9.17 -2.56 14.62
CA ALA A 128 -9.50 -3.70 15.49
C ALA A 128 -9.41 -3.34 16.97
N THR A 129 -10.16 -4.09 17.78
CA THR A 129 -9.91 -4.12 19.24
C THR A 129 -8.68 -4.99 19.48
N ILE A 130 -7.67 -4.41 20.10
CA ILE A 130 -6.40 -5.07 20.41
C ILE A 130 -6.27 -5.18 21.92
N ILE A 131 -5.97 -6.38 22.40
CA ILE A 131 -5.61 -6.62 23.79
C ILE A 131 -4.09 -6.67 23.86
N VAL A 132 -3.49 -5.75 24.58
CA VAL A 132 -2.04 -5.74 24.82
C VAL A 132 -1.77 -6.43 26.16
N HIS A 133 -1.04 -7.53 26.11
CA HIS A 133 -0.64 -8.25 27.30
C HIS A 133 0.61 -7.60 27.91
N LYS A 134 0.50 -7.08 29.14
CA LYS A 134 1.65 -6.58 29.88
C LYS A 134 2.57 -7.74 30.21
N ARG A 135 3.87 -7.59 29.96
CA ARG A 135 4.86 -8.48 30.55
C ARG A 135 4.73 -8.39 32.07
N GLU A 136 4.43 -9.49 32.73
CA GLU A 136 4.68 -9.60 34.16
C GLU A 136 6.21 -9.49 34.34
N ILE A 137 6.61 -8.49 35.15
CA ILE A 137 7.99 -8.21 35.50
C ILE A 137 8.40 -9.19 36.60
#